data_cf8c29403940c59346ab203dd6fee808
#
_entry.id   cf8c29403940c59346ab203dd6fee808
#
_cell.length_a   1.000
_cell.length_b   1.000
_cell.length_c   1.000
_cell.angle_alpha   90.00
_cell.angle_beta   90.00
_cell.angle_gamma   90.00
#
_symmetry.space_group_name_H-M   'P 1'
#
loop_
_entity.id
_entity.type
_entity.pdbx_description
1 polymer ?
#
loop_
_entity_poly.entity_id
_entity_poly.type
_entity_poly.pdbx_seq_one_letter_code
_entity_poly.pdbx_strand_id
1 'polypeptide(L)'
;MDYDFSFFLVVATLVTGVIWGGYLLVLKSKGEVFDEENEPILVEYARSFFPVVLIVLLLRSFIAEPFRIPSASMMPTLLIGDFILVNKFAYGIRLPVINKKVIELNEPKRGDIVVFRYPKDPSVDYIKRVIGLPGDRVAYYDKKLHINGQPINQVSLGRYQGVGQGEDMTGNEHLLEDLTGVEHSILIRNDAASAEGVYVVPQGSYFMMGDNRDNSNDSRYWGTVPEENLVGQAFFIWMNWDWQNKGVSLERIGTVLK
;
A
#
# COMPACT_ATOMS: atom_id res chain seq x y z
N MET A 1 -14.81 9.22 12.34
CA MET A 1 -14.70 7.78 12.01
C MET A 1 -15.02 7.67 10.53
N ASP A 2 -13.98 7.66 9.71
CA ASP A 2 -14.19 7.40 8.28
C ASP A 2 -14.46 5.90 8.17
N TYR A 3 -15.71 5.59 7.86
CA TYR A 3 -16.12 4.20 7.67
C TYR A 3 -15.46 3.69 6.38
N ASP A 4 -14.35 3.00 6.55
CA ASP A 4 -13.67 2.29 5.46
C ASP A 4 -14.67 1.36 4.76
N PHE A 5 -14.54 1.19 3.46
CA PHE A 5 -15.35 0.25 2.67
C PHE A 5 -15.40 -1.16 3.28
N SER A 6 -14.35 -1.57 3.99
CA SER A 6 -14.30 -2.81 4.77
C SER A 6 -15.38 -2.88 5.85
N PHE A 7 -15.72 -1.76 6.49
CA PHE A 7 -16.80 -1.70 7.47
C PHE A 7 -18.16 -2.04 6.83
N PHE A 8 -18.44 -1.46 5.66
CA PHE A 8 -19.69 -1.75 4.94
C PHE A 8 -19.77 -3.22 4.51
N LEU A 9 -18.66 -3.83 4.08
CA LEU A 9 -18.62 -5.26 3.75
C LEU A 9 -18.86 -6.14 4.97
N VAL A 10 -18.28 -5.81 6.13
CA VAL A 10 -18.53 -6.55 7.39
C VAL A 10 -20.00 -6.46 7.77
N VAL A 11 -20.58 -5.25 7.76
CA VAL A 11 -22.00 -5.05 8.08
C VAL A 11 -22.89 -5.81 7.11
N ALA A 12 -22.64 -5.71 5.80
CA ALA A 12 -23.42 -6.42 4.78
C ALA A 12 -23.33 -7.95 4.95
N THR A 13 -22.14 -8.49 5.24
CA THR A 13 -21.93 -9.92 5.52
C THR A 13 -22.70 -10.36 6.77
N LEU A 14 -22.64 -9.58 7.85
CA LEU A 14 -23.37 -9.90 9.08
C LEU A 14 -24.88 -9.84 8.87
N VAL A 15 -25.38 -8.80 8.22
CA VAL A 15 -26.82 -8.63 7.98
C VAL A 15 -27.36 -9.77 7.11
N THR A 16 -26.72 -10.04 5.98
CA THR A 16 -27.16 -11.13 5.06
C THR A 16 -27.01 -12.50 5.72
N GLY A 17 -25.91 -12.74 6.46
CA GLY A 17 -25.69 -13.99 7.19
C GLY A 17 -26.71 -14.23 8.31
N VAL A 18 -27.09 -13.18 9.07
CA VAL A 18 -28.10 -13.28 10.15
C VAL A 18 -29.48 -13.53 9.56
N ILE A 19 -29.85 -12.85 8.48
CA ILE A 19 -31.17 -13.07 7.82
C ILE A 19 -31.26 -14.50 7.30
N TRP A 20 -30.30 -14.94 6.50
CA TRP A 20 -30.32 -16.29 5.91
C TRP A 20 -30.15 -17.38 6.98
N GLY A 21 -29.13 -17.27 7.84
CA GLY A 21 -28.89 -18.25 8.90
C GLY A 21 -30.02 -18.31 9.93
N GLY A 22 -30.61 -17.16 10.30
CA GLY A 22 -31.77 -17.09 11.16
C GLY A 22 -32.99 -17.79 10.58
N TYR A 23 -33.26 -17.61 9.28
CA TYR A 23 -34.32 -18.31 8.58
C TYR A 23 -34.12 -19.84 8.60
N LEU A 24 -32.90 -20.32 8.32
CA LEU A 24 -32.58 -21.75 8.36
C LEU A 24 -32.76 -22.34 9.78
N LEU A 25 -32.40 -21.59 10.83
CA LEU A 25 -32.60 -22.01 12.20
C LEU A 25 -34.09 -22.12 12.56
N VAL A 26 -34.91 -21.19 12.07
CA VAL A 26 -36.40 -21.23 12.26
C VAL A 26 -37.00 -22.43 11.57
N LEU A 27 -36.64 -22.70 10.31
CA LEU A 27 -37.13 -23.90 9.58
C LEU A 27 -36.74 -25.18 10.32
N LYS A 28 -35.46 -25.27 10.74
CA LYS A 28 -34.99 -26.43 11.52
C LYS A 28 -35.76 -26.62 12.82
N SER A 29 -36.11 -25.56 13.53
CA SER A 29 -36.88 -25.62 14.79
C SER A 29 -38.30 -26.08 14.58
N LYS A 30 -38.86 -25.81 13.39
CA LYS A 30 -40.22 -26.23 13.00
C LYS A 30 -40.24 -27.62 12.35
N GLY A 31 -39.11 -28.23 12.06
CA GLY A 31 -39.01 -29.48 11.32
C GLY A 31 -39.37 -29.34 9.82
N GLU A 32 -39.34 -28.10 9.30
CA GLU A 32 -39.61 -27.79 7.89
C GLU A 32 -38.34 -27.93 7.06
N VAL A 33 -38.49 -28.37 5.80
CA VAL A 33 -37.38 -28.45 4.85
C VAL A 33 -37.31 -27.13 4.08
N PHE A 34 -36.11 -26.70 3.77
CA PHE A 34 -35.89 -25.49 2.96
C PHE A 34 -36.44 -25.68 1.55
N ASP A 35 -37.29 -24.72 1.13
CA ASP A 35 -37.91 -24.69 -0.19
C ASP A 35 -37.62 -23.37 -0.88
N GLU A 36 -36.89 -23.44 -1.99
CA GLU A 36 -36.46 -22.26 -2.77
C GLU A 36 -37.63 -21.54 -3.44
N GLU A 37 -38.73 -22.26 -3.79
CA GLU A 37 -39.89 -21.66 -4.50
C GLU A 37 -40.74 -20.80 -3.57
N ASN A 38 -40.72 -21.09 -2.27
CA ASN A 38 -41.58 -20.44 -1.27
C ASN A 38 -40.80 -19.63 -0.23
N GLU A 39 -39.51 -19.33 -0.49
CA GLU A 39 -38.75 -18.50 0.43
C GLU A 39 -39.15 -17.01 0.37
N PRO A 40 -39.14 -16.29 1.49
CA PRO A 40 -39.41 -14.84 1.49
C PRO A 40 -38.33 -14.08 0.65
N ILE A 41 -38.77 -13.11 -0.13
CA ILE A 41 -37.88 -12.29 -1.01
C ILE A 41 -36.65 -11.78 -0.28
N LEU A 42 -36.78 -11.33 0.99
CA LEU A 42 -35.66 -10.85 1.79
C LEU A 42 -34.60 -11.93 2.06
N VAL A 43 -35.06 -13.18 2.27
CA VAL A 43 -34.16 -14.34 2.49
C VAL A 43 -33.47 -14.75 1.20
N GLU A 44 -34.20 -14.74 0.08
CA GLU A 44 -33.66 -15.00 -1.26
C GLU A 44 -32.48 -14.05 -1.58
N TYR A 45 -32.67 -12.74 -1.41
CA TYR A 45 -31.56 -11.77 -1.60
C TYR A 45 -30.43 -12.00 -0.60
N ALA A 46 -30.74 -12.23 0.68
CA ALA A 46 -29.70 -12.47 1.68
C ALA A 46 -28.88 -13.72 1.36
N ARG A 47 -29.51 -14.81 0.92
CA ARG A 47 -28.86 -16.04 0.49
C ARG A 47 -27.97 -15.84 -0.75
N SER A 48 -28.47 -15.10 -1.73
CA SER A 48 -27.76 -14.84 -2.99
C SER A 48 -26.55 -13.91 -2.79
N PHE A 49 -26.66 -12.87 -1.97
CA PHE A 49 -25.61 -11.90 -1.76
C PHE A 49 -24.59 -12.32 -0.71
N PHE A 50 -24.96 -13.09 0.31
CA PHE A 50 -24.07 -13.49 1.39
C PHE A 50 -22.75 -14.10 0.92
N PRO A 51 -22.72 -15.14 0.04
CA PRO A 51 -21.45 -15.74 -0.39
C PRO A 51 -20.60 -14.76 -1.20
N VAL A 52 -21.20 -13.91 -2.01
CA VAL A 52 -20.49 -12.92 -2.83
C VAL A 52 -19.82 -11.88 -1.93
N VAL A 53 -20.60 -11.29 -1.01
CA VAL A 53 -20.09 -10.27 -0.08
C VAL A 53 -19.02 -10.87 0.85
N LEU A 54 -19.23 -12.09 1.33
CA LEU A 54 -18.26 -12.81 2.15
C LEU A 54 -16.95 -13.06 1.39
N ILE A 55 -17.01 -13.52 0.14
CA ILE A 55 -15.82 -13.75 -0.68
C ILE A 55 -15.09 -12.42 -0.90
N VAL A 56 -15.78 -11.34 -1.26
CA VAL A 56 -15.18 -10.02 -1.45
C VAL A 56 -14.55 -9.51 -0.15
N LEU A 57 -15.24 -9.69 0.99
CA LEU A 57 -14.70 -9.33 2.30
C LEU A 57 -13.41 -10.10 2.60
N LEU A 58 -13.40 -11.41 2.38
CA LEU A 58 -12.22 -12.26 2.62
C LEU A 58 -11.07 -11.88 1.67
N LEU A 59 -11.33 -11.72 0.39
CA LEU A 59 -10.31 -11.31 -0.59
C LEU A 59 -9.69 -9.97 -0.21
N ARG A 60 -10.52 -8.95 0.03
CA ARG A 60 -10.05 -7.60 0.38
C ARG A 60 -9.39 -7.54 1.76
N SER A 61 -9.93 -8.25 2.76
CA SER A 61 -9.39 -8.23 4.12
C SER A 61 -8.08 -9.00 4.24
N PHE A 62 -7.90 -10.03 3.40
CA PHE A 62 -6.86 -11.02 3.62
C PHE A 62 -5.94 -11.28 2.41
N ILE A 63 -6.19 -10.88 1.19
CA ILE A 63 -5.30 -11.24 0.06
C ILE A 63 -4.60 -10.02 -0.51
N ALA A 64 -5.32 -9.13 -1.16
CA ALA A 64 -4.71 -7.95 -1.77
C ALA A 64 -5.71 -6.80 -1.82
N GLU A 65 -5.23 -5.60 -1.58
CA GLU A 65 -6.01 -4.38 -1.70
C GLU A 65 -5.47 -3.53 -2.87
N PRO A 66 -6.35 -3.11 -3.80
CA PRO A 66 -5.94 -2.21 -4.87
C PRO A 66 -5.82 -0.78 -4.34
N PHE A 67 -4.70 -0.12 -4.65
CA PHE A 67 -4.48 1.30 -4.40
C PHE A 67 -4.16 2.01 -5.70
N ARG A 68 -4.59 3.27 -5.81
CA ARG A 68 -4.24 4.15 -6.91
C ARG A 68 -3.14 5.10 -6.46
N ILE A 69 -2.13 5.32 -7.31
CA ILE A 69 -1.03 6.25 -7.05
C ILE A 69 -1.44 7.66 -7.49
N PRO A 70 -1.64 8.59 -6.54
CA PRO A 70 -2.10 9.94 -6.85
C PRO A 70 -0.97 10.95 -7.00
N SER A 71 0.27 10.61 -6.63
CA SER A 71 1.39 11.56 -6.53
C SER A 71 2.68 11.02 -7.16
N ALA A 72 3.57 11.94 -7.50
CA ALA A 72 4.86 11.63 -8.13
C ALA A 72 5.96 11.23 -7.13
N SER A 73 5.67 11.07 -5.84
CA SER A 73 6.70 10.89 -4.80
C SER A 73 7.50 9.60 -4.90
N MET A 74 6.98 8.59 -5.62
CA MET A 74 7.63 7.30 -5.84
C MET A 74 8.14 7.12 -7.28
N MET A 75 8.14 8.19 -8.09
CA MET A 75 8.75 8.14 -9.42
C MET A 75 10.27 7.95 -9.33
N PRO A 76 10.87 7.20 -10.24
CA PRO A 76 10.29 6.62 -11.46
C PRO A 76 9.63 5.26 -11.24
N THR A 77 9.75 4.66 -10.05
CA THR A 77 9.24 3.30 -9.75
C THR A 77 7.72 3.21 -9.92
N LEU A 78 6.98 4.14 -9.33
CA LEU A 78 5.53 4.26 -9.47
C LEU A 78 5.17 5.58 -10.13
N LEU A 79 4.35 5.54 -11.17
CA LEU A 79 3.85 6.71 -11.87
C LEU A 79 2.48 7.12 -11.33
N ILE A 80 2.15 8.40 -11.48
CA ILE A 80 0.79 8.88 -11.22
C ILE A 80 -0.17 8.13 -12.16
N GLY A 81 -1.26 7.58 -11.60
CA GLY A 81 -2.23 6.79 -12.34
C GLY A 81 -1.96 5.29 -12.36
N ASP A 82 -0.86 4.81 -11.77
CA ASP A 82 -0.67 3.39 -11.52
C ASP A 82 -1.70 2.89 -10.49
N PHE A 83 -2.25 1.71 -10.75
CA PHE A 83 -3.04 0.94 -9.81
C PHE A 83 -2.21 -0.26 -9.37
N ILE A 84 -1.92 -0.32 -8.09
CA ILE A 84 -1.07 -1.35 -7.50
C ILE A 84 -1.89 -2.33 -6.66
N LEU A 85 -1.36 -3.53 -6.49
CA LEU A 85 -1.84 -4.49 -5.51
C LEU A 85 -0.92 -4.49 -4.29
N VAL A 86 -1.55 -4.43 -3.11
CA VAL A 86 -0.87 -4.42 -1.82
C VAL A 86 -1.19 -5.70 -1.05
N ASN A 87 -0.16 -6.46 -0.73
CA ASN A 87 -0.26 -7.66 0.09
C ASN A 87 -0.38 -7.27 1.57
N LYS A 88 -1.56 -7.41 2.13
CA LYS A 88 -1.83 -7.08 3.55
C LYS A 88 -1.25 -8.10 4.53
N PHE A 89 -0.95 -9.30 4.07
CA PHE A 89 -0.31 -10.34 4.91
C PHE A 89 1.19 -10.23 5.00
N ALA A 90 1.81 -9.42 4.14
CA ALA A 90 3.27 -9.37 4.08
C ALA A 90 3.89 -9.27 5.47
N TYR A 91 3.25 -8.53 6.38
CA TYR A 91 3.78 -8.23 7.72
C TYR A 91 2.89 -8.75 8.87
N GLY A 92 1.98 -9.68 8.57
CA GLY A 92 1.09 -10.28 9.56
C GLY A 92 -0.39 -10.12 9.24
N ILE A 93 -1.22 -10.92 9.91
CA ILE A 93 -2.67 -10.87 9.75
C ILE A 93 -3.26 -9.87 10.73
N ARG A 94 -3.99 -8.89 10.20
CA ARG A 94 -4.71 -7.87 10.99
C ARG A 94 -6.21 -8.06 10.86
N LEU A 95 -6.92 -7.89 11.97
CA LEU A 95 -8.39 -7.94 11.95
C LEU A 95 -8.95 -6.74 11.17
N PRO A 96 -9.94 -6.96 10.29
CA PRO A 96 -10.60 -5.87 9.59
C PRO A 96 -11.23 -4.88 10.58
N VAL A 97 -11.36 -3.62 10.19
CA VAL A 97 -11.94 -2.51 10.98
C VAL A 97 -11.06 -2.07 12.16
N ILE A 98 -10.73 -2.97 13.09
CA ILE A 98 -9.94 -2.63 14.29
C ILE A 98 -8.43 -2.64 14.06
N ASN A 99 -7.98 -3.14 12.90
CA ASN A 99 -6.60 -3.19 12.45
C ASN A 99 -5.58 -3.79 13.46
N LYS A 100 -6.06 -4.58 14.42
CA LYS A 100 -5.21 -5.24 15.41
C LYS A 100 -4.52 -6.45 14.79
N LYS A 101 -3.18 -6.49 14.85
CA LYS A 101 -2.36 -7.62 14.41
C LYS A 101 -2.61 -8.81 15.34
N VAL A 102 -3.02 -9.94 14.76
CA VAL A 102 -3.34 -11.18 15.50
C VAL A 102 -2.37 -12.31 15.20
N ILE A 103 -1.72 -12.29 14.03
CA ILE A 103 -0.69 -13.25 13.65
C ILE A 103 0.48 -12.46 13.07
N GLU A 104 1.66 -12.72 13.61
CA GLU A 104 2.92 -12.21 13.06
C GLU A 104 3.41 -13.17 11.96
N LEU A 105 3.83 -12.62 10.81
CA LEU A 105 4.37 -13.42 9.72
C LEU A 105 5.80 -13.00 9.39
N ASN A 106 5.98 -11.85 8.76
CA ASN A 106 7.28 -11.33 8.40
C ASN A 106 7.43 -9.88 8.88
N GLU A 107 8.65 -9.38 8.84
CA GLU A 107 8.97 -7.98 9.08
C GLU A 107 9.30 -7.28 7.75
N PRO A 108 9.03 -5.95 7.65
CA PRO A 108 9.48 -5.15 6.51
C PRO A 108 10.98 -5.25 6.31
N LYS A 109 11.39 -5.43 5.06
CA LYS A 109 12.79 -5.47 4.67
C LYS A 109 13.19 -4.14 4.03
N ARG A 110 14.48 -3.82 4.11
CA ARG A 110 15.02 -2.68 3.38
C ARG A 110 14.78 -2.84 1.87
N GLY A 111 14.27 -1.80 1.24
CA GLY A 111 13.88 -1.83 -0.16
C GLY A 111 12.39 -2.11 -0.41
N ASP A 112 11.65 -2.70 0.54
CA ASP A 112 10.21 -2.92 0.38
C ASP A 112 9.47 -1.61 0.09
N ILE A 113 8.55 -1.64 -0.85
CA ILE A 113 7.60 -0.54 -1.11
C ILE A 113 6.36 -0.81 -0.26
N VAL A 114 6.07 0.08 0.68
CA VAL A 114 5.04 -0.14 1.70
C VAL A 114 3.98 0.94 1.67
N VAL A 115 2.72 0.51 1.72
CA VAL A 115 1.58 1.38 2.02
C VAL A 115 1.39 1.41 3.54
N PHE A 116 1.24 2.60 4.08
CA PHE A 116 1.07 2.83 5.51
C PHE A 116 0.21 4.05 5.79
N ARG A 117 -0.45 4.06 6.94
CA ARG A 117 -1.19 5.23 7.43
C ARG A 117 -0.22 6.32 7.87
N TYR A 118 -0.43 7.53 7.40
CA TYR A 118 0.44 8.65 7.73
C TYR A 118 0.45 8.92 9.24
N PRO A 119 1.59 8.93 9.94
CA PRO A 119 1.62 8.98 11.41
C PRO A 119 0.99 10.23 12.02
N LYS A 120 1.01 11.38 11.30
CA LYS A 120 0.41 12.64 11.78
C LYS A 120 -1.08 12.74 11.46
N ASP A 121 -1.56 11.96 10.48
CA ASP A 121 -2.97 11.88 10.11
C ASP A 121 -3.28 10.47 9.57
N PRO A 122 -3.66 9.52 10.44
CA PRO A 122 -3.91 8.13 10.05
C PRO A 122 -5.12 7.92 9.13
N SER A 123 -5.87 8.97 8.78
CA SER A 123 -6.93 8.91 7.76
C SER A 123 -6.37 8.91 6.33
N VAL A 124 -5.07 9.24 6.17
CA VAL A 124 -4.42 9.34 4.87
C VAL A 124 -3.39 8.22 4.71
N ASP A 125 -3.49 7.49 3.61
CA ASP A 125 -2.51 6.47 3.26
C ASP A 125 -1.36 7.06 2.44
N TYR A 126 -0.14 6.71 2.82
CA TYR A 126 1.08 7.03 2.11
C TYR A 126 1.73 5.76 1.55
N ILE A 127 2.49 5.92 0.48
CA ILE A 127 3.34 4.87 -0.07
C ILE A 127 4.77 5.37 -0.18
N LYS A 128 5.72 4.63 0.39
CA LYS A 128 7.16 4.93 0.35
C LYS A 128 7.98 3.65 0.36
N ARG A 129 9.28 3.80 0.15
CA ARG A 129 10.25 2.70 0.27
C ARG A 129 10.83 2.66 1.68
N VAL A 130 10.98 1.45 2.23
CA VAL A 130 11.68 1.21 3.50
C VAL A 130 13.17 1.42 3.30
N ILE A 131 13.72 2.43 3.98
CA ILE A 131 15.15 2.77 3.93
C ILE A 131 15.85 2.34 5.21
N GLY A 132 15.29 2.67 6.37
CA GLY A 132 15.85 2.33 7.68
C GLY A 132 14.99 1.32 8.42
N LEU A 133 15.63 0.31 8.98
CA LEU A 133 15.05 -0.72 9.83
C LEU A 133 15.21 -0.33 11.31
N PRO A 134 14.47 -0.97 12.25
CA PRO A 134 14.63 -0.73 13.68
C PRO A 134 16.08 -0.83 14.13
N GLY A 135 16.58 0.23 14.80
CA GLY A 135 17.97 0.34 15.27
C GLY A 135 18.96 0.97 14.29
N ASP A 136 18.58 1.17 13.03
CA ASP A 136 19.45 1.80 12.06
C ASP A 136 19.69 3.29 12.36
N ARG A 137 20.86 3.74 11.95
CA ARG A 137 21.21 5.16 11.84
C ARG A 137 21.22 5.54 10.36
N VAL A 138 20.20 6.28 9.94
CA VAL A 138 20.06 6.79 8.57
C VAL A 138 20.56 8.22 8.51
N ALA A 139 21.43 8.54 7.56
CA ALA A 139 21.87 9.90 7.31
C ALA A 139 21.66 10.25 5.84
N TYR A 140 21.28 11.50 5.57
CA TYR A 140 21.09 12.01 4.21
C TYR A 140 21.78 13.38 4.11
N TYR A 141 22.82 13.46 3.28
CA TYR A 141 23.61 14.67 3.03
C TYR A 141 24.04 14.72 1.58
N ASP A 142 24.11 15.90 1.01
CA ASP A 142 24.53 16.10 -0.38
C ASP A 142 23.85 15.12 -1.34
N LYS A 143 22.55 14.88 -1.14
CA LYS A 143 21.72 13.94 -1.91
C LYS A 143 22.17 12.47 -1.86
N LYS A 144 23.00 12.13 -0.89
CA LYS A 144 23.50 10.77 -0.67
C LYS A 144 22.96 10.20 0.62
N LEU A 145 22.53 8.97 0.53
CA LEU A 145 22.05 8.17 1.65
C LEU A 145 23.22 7.44 2.30
N HIS A 146 23.26 7.42 3.62
CA HIS A 146 24.18 6.61 4.42
C HIS A 146 23.37 5.80 5.42
N ILE A 147 23.72 4.54 5.57
CA ILE A 147 23.09 3.63 6.54
C ILE A 147 24.18 3.06 7.44
N ASN A 148 24.05 3.28 8.74
CA ASN A 148 25.01 2.85 9.76
C ASN A 148 26.45 3.32 9.45
N GLY A 149 26.57 4.54 8.90
CA GLY A 149 27.82 5.17 8.54
C GLY A 149 28.40 4.75 7.18
N GLN A 150 27.77 3.80 6.48
CA GLN A 150 28.19 3.37 5.15
C GLN A 150 27.41 4.13 4.07
N PRO A 151 28.09 4.77 3.10
CA PRO A 151 27.42 5.41 1.98
C PRO A 151 26.74 4.35 1.09
N ILE A 152 25.55 4.66 0.64
CA ILE A 152 24.83 3.85 -0.33
C ILE A 152 25.31 4.20 -1.74
N ASN A 153 25.62 3.16 -2.51
CA ASN A 153 26.12 3.32 -3.88
C ASN A 153 25.03 3.85 -4.81
N GLN A 154 25.40 4.83 -5.64
CA GLN A 154 24.54 5.42 -6.65
C GLN A 154 25.28 5.44 -7.98
N VAL A 155 24.62 4.99 -9.05
CA VAL A 155 25.15 4.99 -10.42
C VAL A 155 24.23 5.83 -11.29
N SER A 156 24.80 6.79 -12.04
CA SER A 156 24.02 7.64 -12.93
C SER A 156 23.49 6.86 -14.12
N LEU A 157 22.19 6.96 -14.37
CA LEU A 157 21.48 6.47 -15.56
C LEU A 157 21.22 7.59 -16.58
N GLY A 158 21.73 8.82 -16.29
CA GLY A 158 21.52 9.99 -17.13
C GLY A 158 20.36 10.87 -16.69
N ARG A 159 19.70 11.52 -17.65
CA ARG A 159 18.54 12.39 -17.37
C ARG A 159 17.23 11.63 -17.58
N TYR A 160 16.34 11.76 -16.62
CA TYR A 160 15.02 11.13 -16.71
C TYR A 160 14.19 11.74 -17.85
N GLN A 161 13.50 10.88 -18.58
CA GLN A 161 12.51 11.27 -19.58
C GLN A 161 11.15 10.86 -19.05
N GLY A 162 10.38 11.84 -18.61
CA GLY A 162 9.04 11.62 -18.06
C GLY A 162 8.04 11.25 -19.15
N VAL A 163 7.04 10.48 -18.77
CA VAL A 163 5.93 10.09 -19.64
C VAL A 163 4.61 10.39 -18.94
N GLY A 164 3.60 10.78 -19.72
CA GLY A 164 2.27 11.07 -19.20
C GLY A 164 2.29 12.11 -18.08
N GLN A 165 1.62 11.84 -16.98
CA GLN A 165 1.59 12.73 -15.80
C GLN A 165 2.94 12.89 -15.09
N GLY A 166 3.98 12.20 -15.54
CA GLY A 166 5.34 12.32 -15.05
C GLY A 166 6.23 13.23 -15.90
N GLU A 167 5.72 13.87 -16.96
CA GLU A 167 6.49 14.77 -17.83
C GLU A 167 7.19 15.90 -17.06
N ASP A 168 6.58 16.42 -16.00
CA ASP A 168 7.15 17.46 -15.15
C ASP A 168 8.47 17.04 -14.47
N MET A 169 8.77 15.75 -14.43
CA MET A 169 10.01 15.21 -13.88
C MET A 169 11.11 15.07 -14.92
N THR A 170 10.84 15.38 -16.19
CA THR A 170 11.84 15.33 -17.28
C THR A 170 13.01 16.26 -16.98
N GLY A 171 14.23 15.73 -17.20
CA GLY A 171 15.47 16.45 -16.95
C GLY A 171 16.05 16.28 -15.53
N ASN A 172 15.29 15.68 -14.59
CA ASN A 172 15.84 15.28 -13.29
C ASN A 172 16.95 14.26 -13.47
N GLU A 173 17.91 14.24 -12.54
CA GLU A 173 18.94 13.21 -12.53
C GLU A 173 18.33 11.86 -12.15
N HIS A 174 18.57 10.86 -12.99
CA HIS A 174 18.11 9.49 -12.79
C HIS A 174 19.26 8.64 -12.32
N LEU A 175 19.16 8.07 -11.13
CA LEU A 175 20.20 7.24 -10.54
C LEU A 175 19.65 5.85 -10.22
N LEU A 176 20.51 4.85 -10.31
CA LEU A 176 20.32 3.53 -9.73
C LEU A 176 20.98 3.54 -8.34
N GLU A 177 20.23 3.26 -7.30
CA GLU A 177 20.70 3.19 -5.91
C GLU A 177 20.62 1.74 -5.41
N ASP A 178 21.70 1.25 -4.80
CA ASP A 178 21.76 -0.10 -4.23
C ASP A 178 21.59 -0.05 -2.70
N LEU A 179 20.41 -0.38 -2.23
CA LEU A 179 20.08 -0.50 -0.81
C LEU A 179 20.57 -1.83 -0.23
N THR A 180 21.87 -2.05 -0.24
CA THR A 180 22.51 -3.28 0.32
C THR A 180 21.96 -4.57 -0.33
N GLY A 181 21.93 -4.60 -1.67
CA GLY A 181 21.49 -5.72 -2.49
C GLY A 181 20.09 -5.59 -3.08
N VAL A 182 19.41 -4.47 -2.85
CA VAL A 182 18.14 -4.12 -3.52
C VAL A 182 18.36 -2.89 -4.39
N GLU A 183 18.57 -3.11 -5.68
CA GLU A 183 18.72 -2.02 -6.65
C GLU A 183 17.36 -1.42 -7.00
N HIS A 184 17.28 -0.09 -7.00
CA HIS A 184 16.10 0.65 -7.42
C HIS A 184 16.47 2.01 -8.00
N SER A 185 15.60 2.54 -8.84
CA SER A 185 15.77 3.85 -9.48
C SER A 185 15.28 4.97 -8.57
N ILE A 186 16.02 6.08 -8.56
CA ILE A 186 15.65 7.30 -7.85
C ILE A 186 15.74 8.52 -8.77
N LEU A 187 15.00 9.57 -8.44
CA LEU A 187 15.10 10.88 -9.09
C LEU A 187 15.61 11.92 -8.10
N ILE A 188 16.54 12.73 -8.57
CA ILE A 188 17.15 13.85 -7.82
C ILE A 188 17.03 15.13 -8.64
N ARG A 189 16.71 16.24 -7.97
CA ARG A 189 16.77 17.60 -8.52
C ARG A 189 17.95 18.33 -7.92
N ASN A 190 18.99 18.57 -8.73
CA ASN A 190 20.22 19.19 -8.24
C ASN A 190 20.03 20.65 -7.80
N ASP A 191 19.02 21.34 -8.33
CA ASP A 191 18.66 22.73 -8.01
C ASP A 191 17.72 22.85 -6.77
N ALA A 192 17.22 21.73 -6.26
CA ALA A 192 16.32 21.74 -5.10
C ALA A 192 17.09 21.54 -3.79
N ALA A 193 16.68 22.25 -2.75
CA ALA A 193 17.14 21.96 -1.40
C ALA A 193 16.59 20.63 -0.91
N SER A 194 17.39 19.86 -0.20
CA SER A 194 16.98 18.60 0.42
C SER A 194 16.94 18.74 1.94
N ALA A 195 16.01 18.00 2.56
CA ALA A 195 16.07 17.84 4.02
C ALA A 195 17.23 16.94 4.38
N GLU A 196 18.25 17.52 4.98
CA GLU A 196 19.45 16.82 5.43
C GLU A 196 19.38 16.53 6.92
N GLY A 197 20.04 15.47 7.35
CA GLY A 197 20.09 15.12 8.76
C GLY A 197 20.50 13.70 9.06
N VAL A 198 20.55 13.40 10.36
CA VAL A 198 20.79 12.06 10.89
C VAL A 198 19.59 11.65 11.72
N TYR A 199 19.12 10.46 11.46
CA TYR A 199 17.91 9.89 12.07
C TYR A 199 18.26 8.53 12.66
N VAL A 200 17.91 8.30 13.92
CA VAL A 200 18.00 6.98 14.55
C VAL A 200 16.61 6.37 14.52
N VAL A 201 16.48 5.19 13.95
CA VAL A 201 15.21 4.50 13.82
C VAL A 201 14.87 3.77 15.12
N PRO A 202 13.79 4.14 15.83
CA PRO A 202 13.40 3.46 17.06
C PRO A 202 12.99 2.01 16.81
N GLN A 203 13.03 1.18 17.86
CA GLN A 203 12.47 -0.17 17.80
C GLN A 203 10.98 -0.12 17.45
N GLY A 204 10.53 -1.06 16.62
CA GLY A 204 9.15 -1.12 16.14
C GLY A 204 8.76 0.02 15.18
N SER A 205 9.72 0.70 14.57
CA SER A 205 9.50 1.77 13.60
C SER A 205 10.41 1.63 12.39
N TYR A 206 10.03 2.29 11.29
CA TYR A 206 10.74 2.26 10.02
C TYR A 206 10.97 3.67 9.48
N PHE A 207 12.10 3.88 8.81
CA PHE A 207 12.39 5.14 8.12
C PHE A 207 12.07 4.97 6.65
N MET A 208 11.16 5.78 6.15
CA MET A 208 10.59 5.70 4.82
C MET A 208 11.03 6.86 3.95
N MET A 209 11.44 6.61 2.70
CA MET A 209 11.71 7.68 1.72
C MET A 209 11.00 7.40 0.40
N GLY A 210 10.67 8.48 -0.31
CA GLY A 210 10.21 8.38 -1.70
C GLY A 210 11.38 8.20 -2.67
N ASP A 211 11.16 7.49 -3.74
CA ASP A 211 12.14 7.30 -4.81
C ASP A 211 12.38 8.62 -5.57
N ASN A 212 11.39 9.52 -5.63
CA ASN A 212 11.54 10.90 -6.10
C ASN A 212 12.02 11.79 -4.94
N ARG A 213 13.31 11.73 -4.66
CA ARG A 213 13.95 12.25 -3.45
C ARG A 213 13.58 13.69 -3.09
N ASP A 214 13.57 14.57 -4.06
CA ASP A 214 13.32 16.00 -3.84
C ASP A 214 11.87 16.41 -4.10
N ASN A 215 11.00 15.43 -4.42
CA ASN A 215 9.55 15.62 -4.58
C ASN A 215 8.77 14.63 -3.69
N SER A 216 9.26 14.40 -2.47
CA SER A 216 8.66 13.48 -1.52
C SER A 216 8.58 14.08 -0.13
N ASN A 217 7.36 14.13 0.41
CA ASN A 217 7.13 14.37 1.83
C ASN A 217 7.22 13.01 2.56
N ASP A 218 8.36 12.76 3.21
CA ASP A 218 8.71 11.47 3.81
C ASP A 218 9.35 11.59 5.19
N SER A 219 9.96 10.52 5.70
CA SER A 219 10.49 10.46 7.06
C SER A 219 11.51 11.53 7.39
N ARG A 220 12.15 12.15 6.39
CA ARG A 220 13.05 13.28 6.58
C ARG A 220 12.35 14.51 7.16
N TYR A 221 11.04 14.64 6.97
CA TYR A 221 10.24 15.79 7.40
C TYR A 221 9.35 15.50 8.61
N TRP A 222 8.83 14.27 8.74
CA TRP A 222 7.84 13.95 9.76
C TRP A 222 8.26 12.81 10.71
N GLY A 223 9.42 12.16 10.49
CA GLY A 223 9.96 11.13 11.36
C GLY A 223 9.68 9.70 10.90
N THR A 224 9.74 8.75 11.81
CA THR A 224 9.59 7.31 11.54
C THR A 224 8.13 6.88 11.51
N VAL A 225 7.86 5.75 10.83
CA VAL A 225 6.54 5.10 10.79
C VAL A 225 6.51 3.96 11.79
N PRO A 226 5.63 3.99 12.80
CA PRO A 226 5.41 2.85 13.68
C PRO A 226 4.88 1.64 12.90
N GLU A 227 5.24 0.43 13.32
CA GLU A 227 4.81 -0.81 12.68
C GLU A 227 3.28 -0.95 12.64
N GLU A 228 2.58 -0.44 13.64
CA GLU A 228 1.11 -0.48 13.70
C GLU A 228 0.43 0.32 12.58
N ASN A 229 1.14 1.28 11.98
CA ASN A 229 0.65 2.07 10.86
C ASN A 229 0.79 1.34 9.51
N LEU A 230 1.53 0.24 9.43
CA LEU A 230 1.73 -0.46 8.17
C LEU A 230 0.43 -1.11 7.69
N VAL A 231 0.11 -0.92 6.41
CA VAL A 231 -1.03 -1.54 5.73
C VAL A 231 -0.59 -2.80 4.99
N GLY A 232 0.49 -2.73 4.21
CA GLY A 232 1.01 -3.88 3.49
C GLY A 232 2.09 -3.52 2.47
N GLN A 233 2.64 -4.55 1.82
CA GLN A 233 3.67 -4.43 0.80
C GLN A 233 3.05 -4.30 -0.59
N ALA A 234 3.41 -3.26 -1.32
CA ALA A 234 3.07 -3.15 -2.73
C ALA A 234 3.95 -4.10 -3.55
N PHE A 235 3.36 -4.92 -4.39
CA PHE A 235 4.10 -5.95 -5.11
C PHE A 235 3.85 -6.01 -6.62
N PHE A 236 2.77 -5.38 -7.11
CA PHE A 236 2.37 -5.54 -8.50
C PHE A 236 1.59 -4.34 -9.03
N ILE A 237 1.85 -3.91 -10.28
CA ILE A 237 1.06 -2.92 -11.00
C ILE A 237 0.11 -3.69 -11.94
N TRP A 238 -1.19 -3.64 -11.66
CA TRP A 238 -2.19 -4.37 -12.44
C TRP A 238 -2.90 -3.53 -13.48
N MET A 239 -2.85 -2.18 -13.36
CA MET A 239 -3.39 -1.24 -14.34
C MET A 239 -2.66 0.10 -14.22
N ASN A 240 -2.62 0.87 -15.30
CA ASN A 240 -2.27 2.29 -15.29
C ASN A 240 -3.29 3.05 -16.15
N TRP A 241 -3.76 4.19 -15.65
CA TRP A 241 -4.60 5.10 -16.40
C TRP A 241 -3.90 6.46 -16.52
N ASP A 242 -3.50 6.79 -17.75
CA ASP A 242 -2.92 8.09 -18.07
C ASP A 242 -4.03 9.11 -18.38
N TRP A 243 -4.24 10.02 -17.43
CA TRP A 243 -5.27 11.06 -17.55
C TRP A 243 -4.95 12.11 -18.61
N GLN A 244 -3.68 12.34 -18.95
CA GLN A 244 -3.26 13.30 -19.96
C GLN A 244 -3.53 12.75 -21.37
N ASN A 245 -3.11 11.52 -21.61
CA ASN A 245 -3.31 10.85 -22.89
C ASN A 245 -4.65 10.10 -22.95
N LYS A 246 -5.47 10.14 -21.90
CA LYS A 246 -6.80 9.50 -21.77
C LYS A 246 -6.79 8.03 -22.20
N GLY A 247 -5.79 7.29 -21.76
CA GLY A 247 -5.64 5.90 -22.15
C GLY A 247 -4.98 5.03 -21.09
N VAL A 248 -5.01 3.73 -21.36
CA VAL A 248 -4.34 2.71 -20.55
C VAL A 248 -2.90 2.56 -21.04
N SER A 249 -1.92 2.69 -20.16
CA SER A 249 -0.52 2.39 -20.46
C SER A 249 -0.28 0.90 -20.29
N LEU A 250 -0.30 0.15 -21.39
CA LEU A 250 -0.14 -1.31 -21.36
C LEU A 250 1.27 -1.74 -20.91
N GLU A 251 2.28 -0.91 -21.12
CA GLU A 251 3.68 -1.19 -20.74
C GLU A 251 3.87 -1.30 -19.20
N ARG A 252 2.97 -0.66 -18.44
CA ARG A 252 3.01 -0.69 -16.97
C ARG A 252 2.35 -1.93 -16.37
N ILE A 253 1.40 -2.52 -17.11
CA ILE A 253 0.61 -3.65 -16.64
C ILE A 253 1.49 -4.90 -16.53
N GLY A 254 1.43 -5.58 -15.39
CA GLY A 254 2.23 -6.77 -15.14
C GLY A 254 3.59 -6.51 -14.49
N THR A 255 3.91 -5.24 -14.17
CA THR A 255 5.18 -4.90 -13.51
C THR A 255 5.18 -5.40 -12.06
N VAL A 256 6.16 -6.24 -11.74
CA VAL A 256 6.43 -6.68 -10.36
C VAL A 256 7.30 -5.63 -9.67
N LEU A 257 6.85 -5.18 -8.51
CA LEU A 257 7.58 -4.22 -7.67
C LEU A 257 8.61 -4.95 -6.78
N LYS A 258 9.81 -4.37 -6.71
CA LYS A 258 10.92 -4.89 -5.90
C LYS A 258 11.45 -3.80 -4.98
#